data_4a6a7a83748a01f61e12174f955fb733
#
_entry.id   4a6a7a83748a01f61e12174f955fb733
#
_cell.length_a   1.000
_cell.length_b   1.000
_cell.length_c   1.000
_cell.angle_alpha   90.00
_cell.angle_beta   90.00
_cell.angle_gamma   90.00
#
_symmetry.space_group_name_H-M   'P 1'
#
loop_
_entity.id
_entity.type
_entity.pdbx_description
1 polymer ?
#
loop_
_entity_poly.entity_id
_entity_poly.type
_entity_poly.pdbx_seq_one_letter_code
_entity_poly.pdbx_strand_id
1 'polypeptide(L)'
;MEPLHIINVYPETISDGFGVRYAIYLAGCTHHCRGCHNPGSWSPVAGEPLTELILSRIVAEINDNPILDGITISGGDPFYNPFALLALLRRLKEETHKNVWCYTGYTYESLLKDETRRPCLDYIDTLVDGPVSYTHLRAH
;
A
#
# COMPACT_ATOMS: atom_id res chain seq x y z
N MET A 1 -10.83 -15.49 -4.31
CA MET A 1 -10.29 -14.32 -3.58
C MET A 1 -10.72 -13.06 -4.28
N GLU A 2 -11.30 -12.14 -3.54
CA GLU A 2 -11.71 -10.87 -4.14
C GLU A 2 -10.49 -10.02 -4.50
N PRO A 3 -10.48 -9.37 -5.67
CA PRO A 3 -9.38 -8.51 -6.05
C PRO A 3 -9.35 -7.25 -5.19
N LEU A 4 -8.15 -6.68 -5.03
CA LEU A 4 -8.03 -5.34 -4.50
C LEU A 4 -8.66 -4.35 -5.47
N HIS A 5 -9.23 -3.28 -4.93
CA HIS A 5 -9.71 -2.17 -5.73
C HIS A 5 -8.77 -0.98 -5.55
N ILE A 6 -8.52 -0.26 -6.63
CA ILE A 6 -7.71 0.95 -6.63
C ILE A 6 -8.64 2.16 -6.66
N ILE A 7 -8.45 3.08 -5.71
CA ILE A 7 -9.16 4.35 -5.70
C ILE A 7 -8.46 5.33 -6.62
N ASN A 8 -7.14 5.40 -6.52
CA ASN A 8 -6.35 6.33 -7.31
C ASN A 8 -4.90 5.88 -7.41
N VAL A 9 -4.20 6.42 -8.40
CA VAL A 9 -2.78 6.24 -8.59
C VAL A 9 -2.15 7.60 -8.86
N TYR A 10 -1.06 7.89 -8.18
CA TYR A 10 -0.26 9.09 -8.41
C TYR A 10 1.12 8.66 -8.88
N PRO A 11 1.40 8.72 -10.20
CA PRO A 11 2.68 8.21 -10.74
C PRO A 11 3.92 8.91 -10.22
N GLU A 12 3.78 10.17 -9.80
CA GLU A 12 4.86 10.93 -9.17
C GLU A 12 4.28 11.78 -8.06
N THR A 13 4.74 11.56 -6.83
CA THR A 13 4.31 12.38 -5.69
C THR A 13 5.47 12.54 -4.72
N ILE A 14 5.54 13.68 -4.06
CA ILE A 14 6.53 13.96 -3.02
C ILE A 14 5.91 14.05 -1.62
N SER A 15 4.60 13.86 -1.52
CA SER A 15 3.86 14.01 -0.26
C SER A 15 3.56 12.69 0.44
N ASP A 16 3.87 11.55 -0.17
CA ASP A 16 3.49 10.23 0.32
C ASP A 16 4.70 9.38 0.76
N GLY A 17 5.64 10.00 1.46
CA GLY A 17 6.84 9.35 1.95
C GLY A 17 8.09 10.08 1.50
N PHE A 18 9.24 9.45 1.69
CA PHE A 18 10.52 10.05 1.35
C PHE A 18 10.80 9.95 -0.15
N GLY A 19 11.19 11.07 -0.74
CA GLY A 19 11.58 11.13 -2.15
C GLY A 19 10.40 11.21 -3.11
N VAL A 20 10.67 10.93 -4.38
CA VAL A 20 9.64 10.87 -5.43
C VAL A 20 9.09 9.45 -5.48
N ARG A 21 7.78 9.33 -5.37
CA ARG A 21 7.16 8.02 -5.19
C ARG A 21 6.00 7.80 -6.15
N TYR A 22 5.83 6.53 -6.52
CA TYR A 22 4.63 6.07 -7.22
C TYR A 22 3.65 5.61 -6.15
N ALA A 23 2.55 6.31 -5.98
CA ALA A 23 1.58 6.03 -4.91
C ALA A 23 0.36 5.30 -5.46
N ILE A 24 -0.02 4.21 -4.78
CA ILE A 24 -1.20 3.40 -5.10
C ILE A 24 -2.14 3.48 -3.90
N TYR A 25 -3.35 3.98 -4.12
CA TYR A 25 -4.37 4.14 -3.08
C TYR A 25 -5.41 3.05 -3.24
N LEU A 26 -5.49 2.17 -2.25
CA LEU A 26 -6.37 1.00 -2.25
C LEU A 26 -7.67 1.30 -1.51
N ALA A 27 -8.74 0.60 -1.89
CA ALA A 27 -10.03 0.67 -1.23
C ALA A 27 -10.13 -0.33 -0.08
N GLY A 28 -11.02 -0.04 0.88
CA GLY A 28 -11.31 -0.91 2.02
C GLY A 28 -10.66 -0.44 3.30
N CYS A 29 -11.49 -0.17 4.31
CA CYS A 29 -10.98 0.23 5.62
C CYS A 29 -12.05 -0.06 6.68
N THR A 30 -11.66 -0.77 7.76
CA THR A 30 -12.53 -1.03 8.89
C THR A 30 -12.36 -0.05 10.04
N HIS A 31 -11.36 0.84 9.95
CA HIS A 31 -11.05 1.76 11.05
C HIS A 31 -12.06 2.89 11.21
N HIS A 32 -12.61 3.39 10.09
CA HIS A 32 -13.59 4.47 10.06
C HIS A 32 -13.19 5.64 10.96
N CYS A 33 -11.94 6.07 10.85
CA CYS A 33 -11.37 7.10 11.71
C CYS A 33 -12.18 8.40 11.65
N ARG A 34 -12.43 8.98 12.82
CA ARG A 34 -13.05 10.29 12.90
C ARG A 34 -12.14 11.32 12.24
N GLY A 35 -12.69 12.10 11.30
CA GLY A 35 -11.89 13.06 10.55
C GLY A 35 -11.06 12.44 9.43
N CYS A 36 -11.38 11.22 9.01
CA CYS A 36 -10.73 10.60 7.87
C CYS A 36 -10.86 11.47 6.63
N HIS A 37 -9.73 11.69 5.92
CA HIS A 37 -9.71 12.54 4.73
C HIS A 37 -10.42 11.92 3.53
N ASN A 38 -10.65 10.60 3.54
CA ASN A 38 -11.22 9.90 2.41
C ASN A 38 -12.19 8.81 2.86
N PRO A 39 -13.37 9.18 3.42
CA PRO A 39 -14.35 8.18 3.86
C PRO A 39 -14.89 7.32 2.71
N GLY A 40 -14.82 7.78 1.46
CA GLY A 40 -15.21 6.98 0.30
C GLY A 40 -14.32 5.74 0.12
N SER A 41 -13.12 5.71 0.70
CA SER A 41 -12.21 4.58 0.62
C SER A 41 -12.60 3.42 1.54
N TRP A 42 -13.58 3.60 2.43
CA TRP A 42 -13.98 2.56 3.38
C TRP A 42 -14.59 1.34 2.71
N SER A 43 -15.28 1.54 1.59
CA SER A 43 -15.86 0.42 0.84
C SER A 43 -14.76 -0.35 0.10
N PRO A 44 -14.66 -1.69 0.28
CA PRO A 44 -13.63 -2.47 -0.42
C PRO A 44 -13.87 -2.58 -1.94
N VAL A 45 -15.05 -2.16 -2.40
CA VAL A 45 -15.39 -2.16 -3.83
C VAL A 45 -15.42 -0.76 -4.44
N ALA A 46 -14.95 0.25 -3.70
CA ALA A 46 -14.79 1.59 -4.25
C ALA A 46 -13.69 1.60 -5.31
N GLY A 47 -13.78 2.52 -6.27
CA GLY A 47 -12.80 2.63 -7.34
C GLY A 47 -12.90 1.49 -8.35
N GLU A 48 -11.75 1.08 -8.88
CA GLU A 48 -11.67 0.06 -9.93
C GLU A 48 -10.96 -1.19 -9.45
N PRO A 49 -11.38 -2.40 -9.88
CA PRO A 49 -10.65 -3.62 -9.55
C PRO A 49 -9.22 -3.57 -10.08
N LEU A 50 -8.28 -4.03 -9.27
CA LEU A 50 -6.89 -4.18 -9.70
C LEU A 50 -6.76 -5.47 -10.50
N THR A 51 -6.92 -5.33 -11.82
CA THR A 51 -6.78 -6.46 -12.74
C THR A 51 -5.32 -6.70 -13.07
N GLU A 52 -5.02 -7.86 -13.65
CA GLU A 52 -3.67 -8.18 -14.12
C GLU A 52 -3.18 -7.16 -15.16
N LEU A 53 -4.09 -6.70 -16.02
CA LEU A 53 -3.75 -5.69 -17.02
C LEU A 53 -3.34 -4.36 -16.39
N ILE A 54 -4.09 -3.92 -15.37
CA ILE A 54 -3.79 -2.68 -14.65
C ILE A 54 -2.48 -2.82 -13.87
N LEU A 55 -2.27 -3.94 -13.21
CA LEU A 55 -1.04 -4.19 -12.46
C LEU A 55 0.18 -4.21 -13.38
N SER A 56 0.08 -4.85 -14.53
CA SER A 56 1.18 -4.86 -15.51
C SER A 56 1.51 -3.46 -16.00
N ARG A 57 0.49 -2.62 -16.20
CA ARG A 57 0.68 -1.22 -16.58
C ARG A 57 1.39 -0.43 -15.48
N ILE A 58 0.99 -0.63 -14.23
CA ILE A 58 1.62 0.03 -13.08
C ILE A 58 3.10 -0.35 -13.01
N VAL A 59 3.42 -1.62 -13.12
CA VAL A 59 4.80 -2.12 -13.10
C VAL A 59 5.60 -1.47 -14.23
N ALA A 60 5.05 -1.42 -15.45
CA ALA A 60 5.72 -0.79 -16.58
C ALA A 60 5.98 0.70 -16.34
N GLU A 61 5.00 1.43 -15.80
CA GLU A 61 5.16 2.85 -15.49
C GLU A 61 6.24 3.09 -14.45
N ILE A 62 6.32 2.23 -13.43
CA ILE A 62 7.35 2.33 -12.39
C ILE A 62 8.73 2.09 -13.00
N ASN A 63 8.87 1.06 -13.81
CA ASN A 63 10.17 0.70 -14.40
C ASN A 63 10.63 1.70 -15.45
N ASP A 64 9.70 2.38 -16.11
CA ASP A 64 10.03 3.38 -17.13
C ASP A 64 10.39 4.75 -16.54
N ASN A 65 10.20 4.95 -15.24
CA ASN A 65 10.45 6.25 -14.62
C ASN A 65 11.68 6.19 -13.69
N PRO A 66 12.86 6.60 -14.17
CA PRO A 66 14.09 6.49 -13.41
C PRO A 66 14.21 7.46 -12.23
N ILE A 67 13.33 8.46 -12.14
CA ILE A 67 13.40 9.42 -11.02
C ILE A 67 12.70 8.90 -9.76
N LEU A 68 11.94 7.80 -9.85
CA LEU A 68 11.24 7.26 -8.68
C LEU A 68 12.21 6.68 -7.65
N ASP A 69 12.07 7.13 -6.41
CA ASP A 69 12.82 6.58 -5.28
C ASP A 69 12.14 5.32 -4.73
N GLY A 70 10.85 5.20 -4.92
CA GLY A 70 10.12 4.03 -4.42
C GLY A 70 8.63 4.07 -4.69
N ILE A 71 7.93 3.15 -4.02
CA ILE A 71 6.49 2.95 -4.14
C ILE A 71 5.84 3.20 -2.79
N THR A 72 4.67 3.83 -2.79
CA THR A 72 3.87 4.01 -1.58
C THR A 72 2.52 3.32 -1.75
N ILE A 73 2.12 2.53 -0.77
CA ILE A 73 0.81 1.89 -0.70
C ILE A 73 0.03 2.56 0.42
N SER A 74 -1.13 3.10 0.08
CA SER A 74 -1.97 3.84 1.01
C SER A 74 -3.45 3.62 0.66
N GLY A 75 -4.31 4.55 1.03
CA GLY A 75 -5.73 4.52 0.69
C GLY A 75 -6.62 4.41 1.90
N GLY A 76 -7.60 3.51 1.87
CA GLY A 76 -8.39 3.10 3.02
C GLY A 76 -7.47 2.45 4.04
N ASP A 77 -7.30 1.15 3.93
CA ASP A 77 -6.20 0.48 4.64
C ASP A 77 -5.68 -0.68 3.79
N PRO A 78 -4.39 -0.63 3.37
CA PRO A 78 -3.80 -1.72 2.57
C PRO A 78 -3.92 -3.09 3.24
N PHE A 79 -3.90 -3.15 4.57
CA PHE A 79 -4.01 -4.40 5.31
C PHE A 79 -5.44 -4.91 5.48
N TYR A 80 -6.42 -4.23 4.89
CA TYR A 80 -7.82 -4.68 4.91
C TYR A 80 -7.96 -6.09 4.35
N ASN A 81 -7.25 -6.40 3.26
CA ASN A 81 -7.20 -7.72 2.67
C ASN A 81 -5.74 -8.19 2.58
N PRO A 82 -5.24 -8.87 3.61
CA PRO A 82 -3.81 -9.20 3.68
C PRO A 82 -3.35 -10.18 2.61
N PHE A 83 -4.21 -11.09 2.13
CA PHE A 83 -3.82 -12.05 1.10
C PHE A 83 -3.59 -11.35 -0.24
N ALA A 84 -4.50 -10.45 -0.61
CA ALA A 84 -4.35 -9.69 -1.84
C ALA A 84 -3.21 -8.68 -1.74
N LEU A 85 -3.01 -8.06 -0.58
CA LEU A 85 -1.87 -7.17 -0.34
C LEU A 85 -0.55 -7.91 -0.50
N LEU A 86 -0.44 -9.11 0.06
CA LEU A 86 0.79 -9.90 -0.05
C LEU A 86 1.13 -10.21 -1.52
N ALA A 87 0.12 -10.58 -2.30
CA ALA A 87 0.32 -10.85 -3.73
C ALA A 87 0.79 -9.59 -4.48
N LEU A 88 0.19 -8.44 -4.17
CA LEU A 88 0.60 -7.16 -4.77
C LEU A 88 2.04 -6.80 -4.40
N LEU A 89 2.38 -6.89 -3.12
CA LEU A 89 3.72 -6.56 -2.64
C LEU A 89 4.80 -7.43 -3.28
N ARG A 90 4.52 -8.73 -3.41
CA ARG A 90 5.44 -9.66 -4.06
C ARG A 90 5.70 -9.25 -5.51
N ARG A 91 4.62 -8.97 -6.26
CA ARG A 91 4.74 -8.56 -7.65
C ARG A 91 5.56 -7.27 -7.79
N LEU A 92 5.28 -6.28 -6.96
CA LEU A 92 6.00 -5.03 -7.00
C LEU A 92 7.48 -5.21 -6.69
N LYS A 93 7.81 -5.97 -5.64
CA LYS A 93 9.20 -6.21 -5.27
C LYS A 93 9.95 -7.00 -6.34
N GLU A 94 9.35 -8.08 -6.85
CA GLU A 94 10.00 -8.95 -7.84
C GLU A 94 10.21 -8.27 -9.18
N GLU A 95 9.28 -7.40 -9.59
CA GLU A 95 9.29 -6.82 -10.93
C GLU A 95 9.84 -5.40 -10.99
N THR A 96 9.90 -4.67 -9.86
CA THR A 96 10.43 -3.29 -9.86
C THR A 96 11.67 -3.10 -9.00
N HIS A 97 11.86 -3.93 -7.99
CA HIS A 97 12.96 -3.85 -7.00
C HIS A 97 13.02 -2.51 -6.25
N LYS A 98 11.90 -1.77 -6.19
CA LYS A 98 11.83 -0.50 -5.48
C LYS A 98 11.53 -0.71 -4.00
N ASN A 99 11.95 0.25 -3.15
CA ASN A 99 11.52 0.24 -1.76
C ASN A 99 10.03 0.54 -1.66
N VAL A 100 9.39 0.03 -0.63
CA VAL A 100 7.96 0.18 -0.42
C VAL A 100 7.68 0.82 0.93
N TRP A 101 6.94 1.94 0.92
CA TRP A 101 6.31 2.55 2.08
C TRP A 101 4.85 2.11 2.12
N CYS A 102 4.36 1.80 3.31
CA CYS A 102 2.97 1.41 3.48
C CYS A 102 2.37 2.12 4.69
N TYR A 103 1.21 2.74 4.48
CA TYR A 103 0.45 3.40 5.54
C TYR A 103 -0.66 2.48 5.99
N THR A 104 -0.89 2.41 7.31
CA THR A 104 -1.96 1.58 7.88
C THR A 104 -2.48 2.18 9.17
N GLY A 105 -3.75 1.94 9.48
CA GLY A 105 -4.35 2.26 10.77
C GLY A 105 -4.13 1.19 11.83
N TYR A 106 -3.66 -0.01 11.44
CA TYR A 106 -3.25 -1.03 12.40
C TYR A 106 -1.95 -0.61 13.08
N THR A 107 -1.74 -1.06 14.32
CA THR A 107 -0.45 -0.86 14.95
C THR A 107 0.56 -1.91 14.47
N TYR A 108 1.82 -1.55 14.45
CA TYR A 108 2.89 -2.49 14.11
C TYR A 108 2.82 -3.75 14.98
N GLU A 109 2.58 -3.55 16.28
CA GLU A 109 2.49 -4.66 17.23
C GLU A 109 1.35 -5.61 16.89
N SER A 110 0.18 -5.09 16.49
CA SER A 110 -0.95 -5.93 16.10
C SER A 110 -0.67 -6.70 14.82
N LEU A 111 0.05 -6.08 13.88
CA LEU A 111 0.44 -6.75 12.64
C LEU A 111 1.42 -7.89 12.89
N LEU A 112 2.37 -7.71 13.82
CA LEU A 112 3.31 -8.76 14.18
C LEU A 112 2.63 -10.00 14.78
N LYS A 113 1.52 -9.79 15.49
CA LYS A 113 0.77 -10.86 16.13
C LYS A 113 -0.25 -11.52 15.22
N ASP A 114 -0.51 -10.95 14.05
CA ASP A 114 -1.51 -11.43 13.10
C ASP A 114 -0.85 -12.32 12.05
N GLU A 115 -1.11 -13.62 12.12
CA GLU A 115 -0.48 -14.59 11.23
C GLU A 115 -0.77 -14.36 9.76
N THR A 116 -1.91 -13.73 9.43
CA THR A 116 -2.28 -13.45 8.03
C THR A 116 -1.68 -12.15 7.52
N ARG A 117 -1.44 -11.18 8.41
CA ARG A 117 -0.90 -9.86 8.04
C ARG A 117 0.61 -9.76 8.18
N ARG A 118 1.18 -10.47 9.14
CA ARG A 118 2.62 -10.42 9.38
C ARG A 118 3.48 -10.69 8.14
N PRO A 119 3.16 -11.66 7.26
CA PRO A 119 3.98 -11.91 6.07
C PRO A 119 4.14 -10.70 5.15
N CYS A 120 3.15 -9.79 5.13
CA CYS A 120 3.24 -8.57 4.32
C CYS A 120 4.40 -7.68 4.75
N LEU A 121 4.75 -7.70 6.05
CA LEU A 121 5.82 -6.86 6.59
C LEU A 121 7.18 -7.18 5.98
N ASP A 122 7.39 -8.40 5.50
CA ASP A 122 8.64 -8.81 4.87
C ASP A 122 8.92 -8.07 3.55
N TYR A 123 7.86 -7.50 2.95
CA TYR A 123 7.95 -6.79 1.67
C TYR A 123 7.80 -5.28 1.82
N ILE A 124 7.68 -4.79 3.05
CA ILE A 124 7.53 -3.36 3.35
C ILE A 124 8.81 -2.87 3.99
N ASP A 125 9.42 -1.85 3.39
CA ASP A 125 10.67 -1.27 3.90
C ASP A 125 10.42 -0.22 4.97
N THR A 126 9.32 0.53 4.85
CA THR A 126 8.92 1.54 5.82
C THR A 126 7.42 1.44 6.07
N LEU A 127 7.05 1.25 7.31
CA LEU A 127 5.65 1.20 7.74
C LEU A 127 5.33 2.45 8.57
N VAL A 128 4.24 3.12 8.21
CA VAL A 128 3.68 4.24 9.00
C VAL A 128 2.37 3.73 9.58
N ASP A 129 2.31 3.50 10.88
CA ASP A 129 1.25 2.77 11.52
C ASP A 129 0.42 3.58 12.50
N GLY A 130 -0.70 3.00 12.90
CA GLY A 130 -1.53 3.43 14.00
C GLY A 130 -2.39 4.65 13.75
N PRO A 131 -3.38 4.89 14.64
CA PRO A 131 -4.17 6.11 14.57
C PRO A 131 -3.35 7.36 14.84
N VAL A 132 -2.26 7.24 15.62
CA VAL A 132 -1.18 8.24 15.69
C VAL A 132 -0.04 7.69 14.87
N SER A 133 0.33 8.39 13.82
CA SER A 133 1.30 7.88 12.84
C SER A 133 2.69 7.75 13.44
N TYR A 134 3.18 6.52 13.52
CA TYR A 134 4.56 6.19 13.84
C TYR A 134 5.23 5.54 12.63
N THR A 135 6.49 5.86 12.43
CA THR A 135 7.26 5.30 11.31
C THR A 135 8.17 4.19 11.82
N HIS A 136 8.08 3.03 11.19
CA HIS A 136 8.91 1.87 11.48
C HIS A 136 9.73 1.48 10.27
N LEU A 137 11.05 1.42 10.44
CA LEU A 137 11.96 1.00 9.38
C LEU A 137 12.29 -0.47 9.57
N ARG A 138 12.30 -1.21 8.45
CA ARG A 138 12.72 -2.59 8.48
C ARG A 138 14.23 -2.67 8.71
N ALA A 139 14.64 -3.50 9.65
CA ALA A 139 16.06 -3.78 9.88
C ALA A 139 16.60 -4.66 8.73
N HIS A 140 17.74 -4.32 8.23
CA HIS A 140 18.42 -5.09 7.18
C HIS A 140 19.62 -5.86 7.74
#